data_4a4e68b1e73fdd817151a737f5b9551c
#
_entry.id   4a4e68b1e73fdd817151a737f5b9551c
#
_cell.length_a   1.000
_cell.length_b   1.000
_cell.length_c   1.000
_cell.angle_alpha   90.00
_cell.angle_beta   90.00
_cell.angle_gamma   90.00
#
_symmetry.space_group_name_H-M   'P 1'
#
loop_
_entity.id
_entity.type
_entity.pdbx_description
1 polymer ?
#
loop_
_entity_poly.entity_id
_entity_poly.type
_entity_poly.pdbx_seq_one_letter_code
_entity_poly.pdbx_strand_id
1 'polypeptide(L)'
;TTLLRDLIRELSCGGTWGAGKNVSVVDERSEIAACFGGVAQCDLGPRTDVMDGCPKSEGMLMMLRSMAPQVLAVDEAGGEGEILAMKYGMNCGCRILATVHGADVGDIMKRPAWRELAEAKVFSRYVVLSGVPGPGTIVGIYDVNFQRMDKRN
;
A
#
# COMPACT_ATOMS: atom_id res chain seq x y z
N THR A 1 2.56 8.17 -5.47
CA THR A 1 1.24 7.68 -5.95
C THR A 1 1.33 6.88 -7.26
N THR A 2 2.11 7.30 -8.30
CA THR A 2 2.14 6.63 -9.63
C THR A 2 2.51 5.14 -9.56
N LEU A 3 3.60 4.78 -8.86
CA LEU A 3 3.99 3.38 -8.69
C LEU A 3 2.93 2.59 -7.89
N LEU A 4 2.33 3.21 -6.87
CA LEU A 4 1.26 2.58 -6.09
C LEU A 4 0.07 2.21 -6.99
N ARG A 5 -0.35 3.14 -7.85
CA ARG A 5 -1.43 2.93 -8.82
C ARG A 5 -1.13 1.79 -9.79
N ASP A 6 0.08 1.75 -10.32
CA ASP A 6 0.51 0.70 -11.24
C ASP A 6 0.54 -0.68 -10.56
N LEU A 7 1.04 -0.76 -9.32
CA LEU A 7 1.01 -1.99 -8.53
C LEU A 7 -0.43 -2.45 -8.23
N ILE A 8 -1.34 -1.54 -7.91
CA ILE A 8 -2.76 -1.85 -7.71
C ILE A 8 -3.35 -2.47 -8.98
N ARG A 9 -3.13 -1.84 -10.13
CA ARG A 9 -3.60 -2.31 -11.43
C ARG A 9 -3.05 -3.70 -11.76
N GLU A 10 -1.75 -3.91 -11.60
CA GLU A 10 -1.12 -5.20 -11.85
C GLU A 10 -1.66 -6.30 -10.91
N LEU A 11 -1.82 -6.00 -9.62
CA LEU A 11 -2.39 -6.93 -8.65
C LEU A 11 -3.85 -7.28 -9.01
N SER A 12 -4.63 -6.30 -9.43
CA SER A 12 -6.03 -6.46 -9.82
C SER A 12 -6.19 -7.27 -11.11
N CYS A 13 -5.36 -6.99 -12.12
CA CYS A 13 -5.39 -7.70 -13.40
C CYS A 13 -4.90 -9.14 -13.27
N GLY A 14 -3.83 -9.36 -12.51
CA GLY A 14 -3.09 -10.62 -12.53
C GLY A 14 -2.21 -10.71 -13.80
N GLY A 15 -1.53 -11.82 -13.95
CA GLY A 15 -0.62 -12.04 -15.06
C GLY A 15 0.09 -13.39 -15.01
N THR A 16 1.27 -13.49 -15.60
CA THR A 16 2.08 -14.72 -15.59
C THR A 16 2.47 -15.20 -14.19
N TRP A 17 2.45 -14.28 -13.20
CA TRP A 17 2.76 -14.54 -11.80
C TRP A 17 1.55 -15.07 -10.99
N GLY A 18 0.32 -15.05 -11.55
CA GLY A 18 -0.88 -15.59 -10.92
C GLY A 18 -2.17 -14.86 -11.28
N ALA A 19 -3.27 -15.36 -10.73
CA ALA A 19 -4.59 -14.76 -10.91
C ALA A 19 -4.68 -13.39 -10.25
N GLY A 20 -5.49 -12.50 -10.83
CA GLY A 20 -5.80 -11.19 -10.27
C GLY A 20 -6.41 -11.28 -8.88
N LYS A 21 -6.13 -10.29 -8.05
CA LYS A 21 -6.56 -10.17 -6.66
C LYS A 21 -7.69 -9.16 -6.51
N ASN A 22 -8.57 -9.39 -5.54
CA ASN A 22 -9.51 -8.37 -5.10
C ASN A 22 -8.73 -7.33 -4.29
N VAL A 23 -8.69 -6.10 -4.80
CA VAL A 23 -7.97 -4.98 -4.20
C VAL A 23 -8.97 -3.96 -3.70
N SER A 24 -8.85 -3.52 -2.47
CA SER A 24 -9.56 -2.35 -1.96
C SER A 24 -8.59 -1.19 -1.81
N VAL A 25 -9.00 -0.02 -2.28
CA VAL A 25 -8.24 1.23 -2.20
C VAL A 25 -8.99 2.21 -1.31
N VAL A 26 -8.30 2.79 -0.34
CA VAL A 26 -8.82 3.95 0.41
C VAL A 26 -8.05 5.18 -0.06
N ASP A 27 -8.76 6.07 -0.73
CA ASP A 27 -8.22 7.25 -1.40
C ASP A 27 -8.81 8.52 -0.79
N GLU A 28 -8.25 8.96 0.34
CA GLU A 28 -8.78 10.08 1.11
C GLU A 28 -8.78 11.40 0.34
N ARG A 29 -7.79 11.59 -0.56
CA ARG A 29 -7.59 12.85 -1.30
C ARG A 29 -7.82 12.73 -2.81
N SER A 30 -8.41 11.63 -3.26
CA SER A 30 -8.59 11.34 -4.70
C SER A 30 -7.30 11.39 -5.52
N GLU A 31 -6.18 10.98 -4.91
CA GLU A 31 -4.86 11.03 -5.57
C GLU A 31 -4.47 9.70 -6.24
N ILE A 32 -5.08 8.59 -5.82
CA ILE A 32 -4.82 7.25 -6.39
C ILE A 32 -5.73 7.03 -7.59
N ALA A 33 -7.03 7.08 -7.39
CA ALA A 33 -8.05 6.82 -8.41
C ALA A 33 -8.42 8.06 -9.21
N ALA A 34 -8.14 9.25 -8.69
CA ALA A 34 -8.55 10.55 -9.27
C ALA A 34 -10.06 10.58 -9.55
N CYS A 35 -10.88 10.20 -8.57
CA CYS A 35 -12.32 10.08 -8.75
C CYS A 35 -12.97 11.41 -9.12
N PHE A 36 -13.87 11.36 -10.11
CA PHE A 36 -14.74 12.47 -10.49
C PHE A 36 -16.19 11.97 -10.58
N GLY A 37 -17.09 12.61 -9.84
CA GLY A 37 -18.48 12.18 -9.76
C GLY A 37 -18.68 10.74 -9.31
N GLY A 38 -17.81 10.21 -8.44
CA GLY A 38 -17.85 8.84 -7.95
C GLY A 38 -17.24 7.81 -8.91
N VAL A 39 -16.63 8.24 -10.02
CA VAL A 39 -16.02 7.37 -11.02
C VAL A 39 -14.51 7.56 -11.04
N ALA A 40 -13.76 6.47 -10.87
CA ALA A 40 -12.29 6.47 -10.99
C ALA A 40 -11.88 6.89 -12.41
N GLN A 41 -10.97 7.84 -12.53
CA GLN A 41 -10.44 8.32 -13.81
C GLN A 41 -9.12 7.61 -14.18
N CYS A 42 -8.47 6.98 -13.21
CA CYS A 42 -7.29 6.17 -13.44
C CYS A 42 -7.66 4.69 -13.53
N ASP A 43 -6.99 3.96 -14.41
CA ASP A 43 -7.13 2.51 -14.50
C ASP A 43 -6.44 1.84 -13.31
N LEU A 44 -7.23 1.20 -12.46
CA LEU A 44 -6.79 0.43 -11.28
C LEU A 44 -7.01 -1.07 -11.46
N GLY A 45 -7.47 -1.49 -12.63
CA GLY A 45 -7.76 -2.88 -12.94
C GLY A 45 -9.18 -3.34 -12.52
N PRO A 46 -9.63 -4.48 -13.05
CA PRO A 46 -11.04 -4.90 -13.03
C PRO A 46 -11.54 -5.44 -11.67
N ARG A 47 -10.64 -5.68 -10.71
CA ARG A 47 -10.95 -6.22 -9.37
C ARG A 47 -10.59 -5.25 -8.26
N THR A 48 -10.75 -3.96 -8.52
CA THR A 48 -10.41 -2.90 -7.57
C THR A 48 -11.66 -2.13 -7.15
N ASP A 49 -11.93 -2.12 -5.87
CA ASP A 49 -12.95 -1.27 -5.24
C ASP A 49 -12.27 -0.03 -4.65
N VAL A 50 -12.85 1.14 -4.86
CA VAL A 50 -12.30 2.42 -4.39
C VAL A 50 -13.27 3.06 -3.40
N MET A 51 -12.76 3.41 -2.23
CA MET A 51 -13.43 4.29 -1.27
C MET A 51 -12.75 5.66 -1.34
N ASP A 52 -13.41 6.59 -1.99
CA ASP A 52 -12.93 7.94 -2.26
C ASP A 52 -13.44 8.94 -1.22
N GLY A 53 -12.59 9.91 -0.84
CA GLY A 53 -12.97 11.01 0.06
C GLY A 53 -13.31 10.60 1.49
N CYS A 54 -12.90 9.41 1.94
CA CYS A 54 -13.13 8.90 3.29
C CYS A 54 -11.84 8.96 4.12
N PRO A 55 -11.91 9.33 5.42
CA PRO A 55 -10.76 9.25 6.32
C PRO A 55 -10.14 7.86 6.30
N LYS A 56 -8.82 7.76 6.17
CA LYS A 56 -8.12 6.49 5.89
C LYS A 56 -8.45 5.39 6.89
N SER A 57 -8.34 5.66 8.19
CA SER A 57 -8.56 4.65 9.23
C SER A 57 -9.98 4.07 9.21
N GLU A 58 -10.98 4.92 8.98
CA GLU A 58 -12.38 4.50 8.89
C GLU A 58 -12.62 3.72 7.59
N GLY A 59 -12.16 4.26 6.46
CA GLY A 59 -12.27 3.63 5.15
C GLY A 59 -11.63 2.24 5.12
N MET A 60 -10.44 2.09 5.71
CA MET A 60 -9.75 0.81 5.80
C MET A 60 -10.58 -0.25 6.54
N LEU A 61 -11.14 0.10 7.71
CA LEU A 61 -11.98 -0.82 8.47
C LEU A 61 -13.29 -1.17 7.75
N MET A 62 -13.90 -0.18 7.09
CA MET A 62 -15.11 -0.41 6.30
C MET A 62 -14.84 -1.36 5.12
N MET A 63 -13.77 -1.13 4.36
CA MET A 63 -13.40 -1.97 3.22
C MET A 63 -13.05 -3.40 3.66
N LEU A 64 -12.30 -3.55 4.74
CA LEU A 64 -11.96 -4.88 5.28
C LEU A 64 -13.20 -5.69 5.69
N ARG A 65 -14.22 -5.04 6.25
CA ARG A 65 -15.45 -5.71 6.71
C ARG A 65 -16.44 -5.99 5.61
N SER A 66 -16.55 -5.10 4.62
CA SER A 66 -17.59 -5.18 3.59
C SER A 66 -17.13 -5.84 2.30
N MET A 67 -15.89 -5.62 1.88
CA MET A 67 -15.37 -6.10 0.60
C MET A 67 -14.48 -7.34 0.73
N ALA A 68 -14.04 -7.67 1.96
CA ALA A 68 -13.15 -8.80 2.25
C ALA A 68 -11.97 -8.89 1.25
N PRO A 69 -11.18 -7.81 1.07
CA PRO A 69 -10.16 -7.76 0.04
C PRO A 69 -8.99 -8.71 0.33
N GLN A 70 -8.34 -9.17 -0.73
CA GLN A 70 -7.06 -9.87 -0.62
C GLN A 70 -5.90 -8.89 -0.42
N VAL A 71 -6.05 -7.66 -0.93
CA VAL A 71 -5.08 -6.56 -0.78
C VAL A 71 -5.82 -5.28 -0.43
N LEU A 72 -5.34 -4.58 0.59
CA LEU A 72 -5.79 -3.23 0.95
C LEU A 72 -4.67 -2.24 0.64
N ALA A 73 -4.96 -1.26 -0.19
CA ALA A 73 -4.00 -0.25 -0.64
C ALA A 73 -4.35 1.14 -0.09
N VAL A 74 -3.33 1.84 0.43
CA VAL A 74 -3.43 3.21 0.94
C VAL A 74 -2.16 3.98 0.62
N ASP A 75 -2.28 5.29 0.43
CA ASP A 75 -1.14 6.18 0.29
C ASP A 75 -0.83 6.93 1.60
N GLU A 76 0.41 7.39 1.74
CA GLU A 76 0.87 8.26 2.82
C GLU A 76 0.37 7.86 4.21
N ALA A 77 0.44 6.57 4.52
CA ALA A 77 -0.02 6.06 5.80
C ALA A 77 0.91 6.48 6.95
N GLY A 78 0.34 6.76 8.13
CA GLY A 78 1.14 7.18 9.29
C GLY A 78 0.37 7.45 10.57
N GLY A 79 -0.95 7.55 10.51
CA GLY A 79 -1.81 7.79 11.68
C GLY A 79 -1.97 6.54 12.56
N GLU A 80 -2.18 6.72 13.87
CA GLU A 80 -2.38 5.60 14.82
C GLU A 80 -3.57 4.71 14.43
N GLY A 81 -4.69 5.31 14.00
CA GLY A 81 -5.86 4.56 13.55
C GLY A 81 -5.59 3.71 12.31
N GLU A 82 -4.75 4.19 11.40
CA GLU A 82 -4.31 3.46 10.21
C GLU A 82 -3.43 2.26 10.57
N ILE A 83 -2.52 2.44 11.54
CA ILE A 83 -1.68 1.35 12.06
C ILE A 83 -2.52 0.22 12.66
N LEU A 84 -3.54 0.57 13.44
CA LEU A 84 -4.49 -0.41 13.99
C LEU A 84 -5.28 -1.12 12.90
N ALA A 85 -5.75 -0.38 11.89
CA ALA A 85 -6.47 -0.95 10.76
C ALA A 85 -5.59 -1.89 9.92
N MET A 86 -4.30 -1.58 9.71
CA MET A 86 -3.36 -2.47 9.03
C MET A 86 -3.16 -3.78 9.78
N LYS A 87 -2.98 -3.73 11.10
CA LYS A 87 -2.88 -4.93 11.94
C LYS A 87 -4.16 -5.77 11.88
N TYR A 88 -5.31 -5.12 11.93
CA TYR A 88 -6.60 -5.80 11.79
C TYR A 88 -6.69 -6.50 10.43
N GLY A 89 -6.35 -5.81 9.33
CA GLY A 89 -6.32 -6.38 7.98
C GLY A 89 -5.41 -7.60 7.88
N MET A 90 -4.20 -7.51 8.41
CA MET A 90 -3.27 -8.65 8.46
C MET A 90 -3.87 -9.85 9.20
N ASN A 91 -4.50 -9.63 10.35
CA ASN A 91 -5.15 -10.69 11.13
C ASN A 91 -6.33 -11.33 10.39
N CYS A 92 -6.98 -10.58 9.49
CA CYS A 92 -8.01 -11.10 8.58
C CYS A 92 -7.43 -11.79 7.32
N GLY A 93 -6.11 -11.91 7.21
CA GLY A 93 -5.45 -12.51 6.03
C GLY A 93 -5.29 -11.57 4.84
N CYS A 94 -5.68 -10.30 4.97
CA CYS A 94 -5.49 -9.28 3.95
C CYS A 94 -4.03 -8.84 3.87
N ARG A 95 -3.50 -8.64 2.66
CA ARG A 95 -2.18 -8.03 2.44
C ARG A 95 -2.32 -6.51 2.39
N ILE A 96 -1.32 -5.82 2.93
CA ILE A 96 -1.30 -4.36 2.95
C ILE A 96 -0.30 -3.85 1.92
N LEU A 97 -0.73 -2.89 1.10
CA LEU A 97 0.10 -2.12 0.20
C LEU A 97 0.01 -0.66 0.62
N ALA A 98 1.09 -0.10 1.15
CA ALA A 98 1.08 1.27 1.66
C ALA A 98 2.30 2.05 1.19
N THR A 99 2.15 3.36 1.06
CA THR A 99 3.28 4.29 0.91
C THR A 99 3.47 5.10 2.18
N VAL A 100 4.70 5.52 2.42
CA VAL A 100 5.08 6.37 3.55
C VAL A 100 6.22 7.29 3.14
N HIS A 101 6.20 8.52 3.62
CA HIS A 101 7.31 9.45 3.45
C HIS A 101 8.41 9.18 4.48
N GLY A 102 9.65 9.05 4.00
CA GLY A 102 10.85 8.90 4.80
C GLY A 102 12.10 8.94 3.94
N ALA A 103 13.23 9.23 4.55
CA ALA A 103 14.52 9.27 3.85
C ALA A 103 14.99 7.87 3.44
N ASP A 104 14.82 6.91 4.34
CA ASP A 104 15.15 5.51 4.15
C ASP A 104 14.38 4.62 5.15
N VAL A 105 14.63 3.31 5.10
CA VAL A 105 13.99 2.35 6.01
C VAL A 105 14.35 2.64 7.48
N GLY A 106 15.59 3.04 7.75
CA GLY A 106 16.05 3.37 9.12
C GLY A 106 15.32 4.58 9.69
N ASP A 107 15.02 5.58 8.87
CA ASP A 107 14.23 6.75 9.29
C ASP A 107 12.79 6.34 9.69
N ILE A 108 12.17 5.49 8.89
CA ILE A 108 10.83 4.99 9.20
C ILE A 108 10.83 4.17 10.51
N MET A 109 11.85 3.35 10.74
CA MET A 109 11.97 2.52 11.94
C MET A 109 12.22 3.31 13.24
N LYS A 110 12.57 4.60 13.15
CA LYS A 110 12.62 5.50 14.33
C LYS A 110 11.22 5.87 14.84
N ARG A 111 10.20 5.75 14.00
CA ARG A 111 8.80 6.07 14.33
C ARG A 111 8.17 4.87 15.06
N PRO A 112 7.68 5.02 16.30
CA PRO A 112 7.19 3.88 17.11
C PRO A 112 6.10 3.06 16.41
N ALA A 113 5.13 3.71 15.79
CA ALA A 113 4.03 3.07 15.09
C ALA A 113 4.48 2.17 13.92
N TRP A 114 5.49 2.60 13.15
CA TRP A 114 6.04 1.81 12.05
C TRP A 114 6.92 0.66 12.54
N ARG A 115 7.64 0.87 13.64
CA ARG A 115 8.40 -0.20 14.30
C ARG A 115 7.46 -1.31 14.77
N GLU A 116 6.32 -0.96 15.34
CA GLU A 116 5.29 -1.91 15.76
C GLU A 116 4.74 -2.75 14.60
N LEU A 117 4.51 -2.14 13.42
CA LEU A 117 4.12 -2.87 12.20
C LEU A 117 5.23 -3.80 11.71
N ALA A 118 6.48 -3.37 11.80
CA ALA A 118 7.63 -4.18 11.39
C ALA A 118 7.83 -5.39 12.32
N GLU A 119 7.73 -5.20 13.64
CA GLU A 119 7.79 -6.28 14.63
C GLU A 119 6.64 -7.28 14.46
N ALA A 120 5.44 -6.79 14.15
CA ALA A 120 4.29 -7.63 13.80
C ALA A 120 4.40 -8.28 12.39
N LYS A 121 5.46 -7.97 11.62
CA LYS A 121 5.70 -8.48 10.26
C LYS A 121 4.53 -8.23 9.30
N VAL A 122 3.87 -7.08 9.43
CA VAL A 122 2.75 -6.69 8.56
C VAL A 122 3.19 -6.62 7.10
N PHE A 123 4.40 -6.12 6.86
CA PHE A 123 4.99 -6.03 5.53
C PHE A 123 6.06 -7.09 5.31
N SER A 124 5.99 -7.77 4.19
CA SER A 124 7.00 -8.75 3.77
C SER A 124 8.12 -8.14 2.92
N ARG A 125 7.91 -6.93 2.41
CA ARG A 125 8.85 -6.20 1.55
C ARG A 125 8.77 -4.72 1.82
N TYR A 126 9.93 -4.05 1.72
CA TYR A 126 10.06 -2.60 1.76
C TYR A 126 10.80 -2.16 0.50
N VAL A 127 10.22 -1.23 -0.24
CA VAL A 127 10.81 -0.68 -1.46
C VAL A 127 11.13 0.79 -1.22
N VAL A 128 12.41 1.15 -1.31
CA VAL A 128 12.87 2.53 -1.17
C VAL A 128 12.95 3.16 -2.54
N LEU A 129 12.27 4.29 -2.70
CA LEU A 129 12.22 5.06 -3.93
C LEU A 129 12.99 6.38 -3.79
N SER A 130 13.55 6.84 -4.90
CA SER A 130 14.19 8.15 -5.02
C SER A 130 13.61 8.93 -6.20
N GLY A 131 13.75 10.25 -6.12
CA GLY A 131 13.51 11.15 -7.25
C GLY A 131 14.73 11.31 -8.19
N VAL A 132 15.88 10.72 -7.86
CA VAL A 132 17.13 10.84 -8.63
C VAL A 132 17.56 9.46 -9.14
N PRO A 133 17.86 9.29 -10.43
CA PRO A 133 17.88 10.29 -11.53
C PRO A 133 16.50 10.70 -12.06
N GLY A 134 15.43 10.02 -11.65
CA GLY A 134 14.05 10.34 -12.04
C GLY A 134 13.04 9.82 -11.01
N PRO A 135 11.78 10.33 -11.04
CA PRO A 135 10.72 9.89 -10.13
C PRO A 135 10.49 8.38 -10.22
N GLY A 136 10.32 7.73 -9.05
CA GLY A 136 10.07 6.29 -8.97
C GLY A 136 11.30 5.40 -9.15
N THR A 137 12.51 5.96 -9.13
CA THR A 137 13.75 5.18 -9.15
C THR A 137 13.85 4.30 -7.91
N ILE A 138 13.94 2.97 -8.10
CA ILE A 138 14.11 2.03 -6.99
C ILE A 138 15.57 2.10 -6.51
N VAL A 139 15.75 2.49 -5.25
CA VAL A 139 17.06 2.57 -4.58
C VAL A 139 17.41 1.24 -3.94
N GLY A 140 16.43 0.53 -3.39
CA GLY A 140 16.63 -0.75 -2.75
C GLY A 140 15.33 -1.46 -2.43
N ILE A 141 15.41 -2.80 -2.42
CA ILE A 141 14.33 -3.69 -1.98
C ILE A 141 14.84 -4.46 -0.77
N TYR A 142 14.05 -4.46 0.30
CA TYR A 142 14.41 -5.09 1.57
C TYR A 142 13.36 -6.13 1.97
N ASP A 143 13.82 -7.18 2.62
CA ASP A 143 12.95 -8.21 3.19
C ASP A 143 12.36 -7.80 4.54
N VAL A 144 11.62 -8.72 5.16
CA VAL A 144 10.98 -8.56 6.48
C VAL A 144 11.99 -8.28 7.62
N ASN A 145 13.25 -8.61 7.46
CA ASN A 145 14.34 -8.38 8.42
C ASN A 145 15.22 -7.20 8.02
N PHE A 146 14.77 -6.38 7.06
CA PHE A 146 15.50 -5.23 6.51
C PHE A 146 16.82 -5.60 5.82
N GLN A 147 16.96 -6.86 5.39
CA GLN A 147 18.10 -7.26 4.58
C GLN A 147 17.83 -6.92 3.12
N ARG A 148 18.82 -6.31 2.50
CA ARG A 148 18.73 -5.90 1.10
C ARG A 148 18.69 -7.11 0.17
N MET A 149 17.69 -7.16 -0.69
CA MET A 149 17.44 -8.29 -1.61
C MET A 149 17.93 -8.02 -3.03
N ASP A 150 17.92 -6.77 -3.47
CA ASP A 150 18.40 -6.34 -4.78
C ASP A 150 19.92 -6.16 -4.73
N LYS A 151 20.68 -7.25 -4.79
CA LYS A 151 22.11 -7.16 -5.04
C LYS A 151 22.30 -6.68 -6.48
N ARG A 152 22.60 -5.39 -6.66
CA ARG A 152 23.19 -4.94 -7.92
C ARG A 152 24.61 -5.52 -7.97
N ASN A 153 24.83 -6.49 -8.86
CA ASN A 153 26.18 -6.83 -9.30
C ASN A 153 26.76 -5.66 -10.08
#